data_0fedfbc7b15910a97e24a47ee6b9fd6f
#
_entry.id   0fedfbc7b15910a97e24a47ee6b9fd6f
#
_cell.length_a   1.000
_cell.length_b   1.000
_cell.length_c   1.000
_cell.angle_alpha   90.00
_cell.angle_beta   90.00
_cell.angle_gamma   90.00
#
_symmetry.space_group_name_H-M   'P 1'
#
loop_
_entity.id
_entity.type
_entity.pdbx_description
1 polymer ?
#
loop_
_entity_poly.entity_id
_entity_poly.type
_entity_poly.pdbx_seq_one_letter_code
_entity_poly.pdbx_strand_id
1 'polypeptide(L)'
;PVLKPSDLKEVDTDVSSIIKFNGHIETVQRILDVVRKTAFGVDFIIWGLENQEKIHYAMPLRHMLADALIYLKEYNEIAARNKKEKSYNTSDEFLSSLKKEDRLHPVISLCIYYGEKDWDGPFDLLDMMIVPDNLKFIISNYKMNLIEVRKSENLLFENEDIDIVFKMVRSIYNDDYNGFYKAYKDQSVSVEVGLTVGSIVNSQAIINQALSMEKEGGNINMCEALQRWLDEEVKKGKIEGKVEGKAEGKIEGTINTYRRF
;
A
#
# COMPACT_ATOMS: atom_id res chain seq x y z
N PRO A 1 -7.78 16.87 -17.15
CA PRO A 1 -8.71 17.17 -16.06
C PRO A 1 -8.19 16.49 -14.82
N VAL A 2 -7.99 17.28 -13.78
CA VAL A 2 -7.47 16.83 -12.50
C VAL A 2 -8.67 16.42 -11.65
N LEU A 3 -8.58 15.26 -11.01
CA LEU A 3 -9.62 14.74 -10.16
C LEU A 3 -9.55 15.42 -8.78
N LYS A 4 -10.67 15.94 -8.27
CA LYS A 4 -10.72 16.59 -6.97
C LYS A 4 -11.20 15.59 -5.90
N PRO A 5 -10.75 15.71 -4.64
CA PRO A 5 -11.24 14.87 -3.53
C PRO A 5 -12.76 14.89 -3.38
N SER A 6 -13.40 16.02 -3.72
CA SER A 6 -14.87 16.18 -3.71
C SER A 6 -15.61 15.27 -4.71
N ASP A 7 -14.90 14.74 -5.71
CA ASP A 7 -15.47 13.85 -6.73
C ASP A 7 -15.49 12.38 -6.24
N LEU A 8 -14.97 12.13 -5.02
CA LEU A 8 -14.92 10.82 -4.38
C LEU A 8 -16.23 10.55 -3.64
N LYS A 9 -16.87 9.42 -3.94
CA LYS A 9 -17.93 8.85 -3.11
C LYS A 9 -17.43 7.57 -2.48
N GLU A 10 -17.56 7.50 -1.16
CA GLU A 10 -17.37 6.26 -0.42
C GLU A 10 -18.45 5.25 -0.85
N VAL A 11 -18.04 4.05 -1.21
CA VAL A 11 -18.93 2.93 -1.53
C VAL A 11 -18.77 1.91 -0.43
N ASP A 12 -19.86 1.21 -0.09
CA ASP A 12 -19.88 0.11 0.87
C ASP A 12 -18.67 -0.82 0.67
N THR A 13 -17.79 -0.82 1.67
CA THR A 13 -16.49 -1.50 1.67
C THR A 13 -16.60 -2.98 1.98
N ASP A 14 -17.81 -3.50 2.24
CA ASP A 14 -17.99 -4.91 2.58
C ASP A 14 -17.95 -5.79 1.33
N VAL A 15 -16.74 -6.19 0.95
CA VAL A 15 -16.46 -7.22 -0.06
C VAL A 15 -16.30 -8.57 0.63
N SER A 16 -17.10 -8.87 1.65
CA SER A 16 -17.15 -10.17 2.29
C SER A 16 -17.85 -11.19 1.37
N SER A 17 -17.20 -11.56 0.28
CA SER A 17 -17.62 -12.71 -0.50
C SER A 17 -17.02 -13.97 0.12
N ILE A 18 -17.89 -14.83 0.58
CA ILE A 18 -17.53 -16.15 1.13
C ILE A 18 -17.02 -17.02 -0.03
N ILE A 19 -15.70 -17.11 -0.16
CA ILE A 19 -15.09 -18.11 -1.03
C ILE A 19 -14.96 -19.39 -0.20
N LYS A 20 -15.82 -20.37 -0.45
CA LYS A 20 -15.63 -21.72 0.07
C LYS A 20 -14.61 -22.44 -0.81
N PHE A 21 -13.35 -22.40 -0.41
CA PHE A 21 -12.32 -23.27 -0.96
C PHE A 21 -12.05 -24.41 0.04
N ASN A 22 -12.28 -25.64 -0.39
CA ASN A 22 -11.90 -26.89 0.33
C ASN A 22 -12.24 -26.96 1.83
N GLY A 23 -13.43 -26.50 2.24
CA GLY A 23 -13.89 -26.69 3.62
C GLY A 23 -13.30 -25.71 4.67
N HIS A 24 -12.43 -24.81 4.28
CA HIS A 24 -11.97 -23.70 5.12
C HIS A 24 -12.72 -22.44 4.75
N ILE A 25 -13.41 -21.87 5.73
CA ILE A 25 -14.01 -20.53 5.64
C ILE A 25 -12.90 -19.56 6.01
N GLU A 26 -12.11 -19.12 5.05
CA GLU A 26 -11.33 -17.91 5.22
C GLU A 26 -12.26 -16.72 4.96
N THR A 27 -12.72 -16.13 6.04
CA THR A 27 -13.33 -14.81 6.01
C THR A 27 -12.20 -13.83 5.68
N VAL A 28 -12.00 -13.55 4.39
CA VAL A 28 -11.15 -12.43 3.97
C VAL A 28 -11.94 -11.16 4.26
N GLN A 29 -12.00 -10.84 5.55
CA GLN A 29 -12.50 -9.56 6.03
C GLN A 29 -11.39 -8.55 5.83
N ARG A 30 -11.22 -8.08 4.59
CA ARG A 30 -10.45 -6.89 4.29
C ARG A 30 -11.44 -5.76 4.17
N ILE A 31 -11.35 -4.84 5.08
CA ILE A 31 -11.92 -3.49 4.93
C ILE A 31 -11.09 -2.88 3.80
N LEU A 32 -11.63 -2.93 2.60
CA LEU A 32 -11.06 -2.29 1.43
C LEU A 32 -11.71 -0.93 1.33
N ASP A 33 -10.94 0.12 1.45
CA ASP A 33 -11.40 1.47 1.13
C ASP A 33 -11.67 1.54 -0.39
N VAL A 34 -12.87 1.15 -0.76
CA VAL A 34 -13.34 1.23 -2.15
C VAL A 34 -13.88 2.63 -2.39
N VAL A 35 -13.20 3.36 -3.23
CA VAL A 35 -13.60 4.72 -3.61
C VAL A 35 -14.12 4.70 -5.03
N ARG A 36 -15.40 5.01 -5.23
CA ARG A 36 -15.96 5.22 -6.56
C ARG A 36 -15.65 6.64 -7.03
N LYS A 37 -15.16 6.78 -8.25
CA LYS A 37 -14.74 8.04 -8.81
C LYS A 37 -15.26 8.22 -10.22
N THR A 38 -15.74 9.43 -10.55
CA THR A 38 -16.09 9.79 -11.93
C THR A 38 -14.97 10.64 -12.53
N ALA A 39 -14.36 10.16 -13.62
CA ALA A 39 -13.39 10.91 -14.38
C ALA A 39 -13.57 10.64 -15.87
N PHE A 40 -13.32 11.64 -16.71
CA PHE A 40 -13.44 11.50 -18.17
C PHE A 40 -14.81 10.99 -18.64
N GLY A 41 -15.88 11.22 -17.85
CA GLY A 41 -17.22 10.71 -18.14
C GLY A 41 -17.41 9.22 -17.87
N VAL A 42 -16.48 8.58 -17.16
CA VAL A 42 -16.52 7.16 -16.76
C VAL A 42 -16.37 7.07 -15.25
N ASP A 43 -17.17 6.23 -14.62
CA ASP A 43 -16.99 5.89 -13.23
C ASP A 43 -15.91 4.82 -13.08
N PHE A 44 -15.00 5.02 -12.12
CA PHE A 44 -13.95 4.07 -11.78
C PHE A 44 -14.15 3.57 -10.36
N ILE A 45 -13.73 2.36 -10.09
CA ILE A 45 -13.57 1.83 -8.75
C ILE A 45 -12.07 1.82 -8.45
N ILE A 46 -11.66 2.66 -7.51
CA ILE A 46 -10.29 2.63 -6.97
C ILE A 46 -10.34 1.84 -5.69
N TRP A 47 -9.60 0.77 -5.62
CA TRP A 47 -9.47 0.00 -4.41
C TRP A 47 -8.00 -0.36 -4.16
N GLY A 48 -7.71 -0.73 -2.91
CA GLY A 48 -6.46 -1.39 -2.60
C GLY A 48 -5.25 -0.47 -2.58
N LEU A 49 -5.27 0.53 -1.71
CA LEU A 49 -4.03 1.02 -1.15
C LEU A 49 -3.47 -0.08 -0.25
N GLU A 50 -2.85 -1.11 -0.85
CA GLU A 50 -2.08 -2.06 -0.05
C GLU A 50 -0.76 -1.41 0.34
N ASN A 51 -0.70 -0.92 1.57
CA ASN A 51 0.51 -0.43 2.18
C ASN A 51 1.43 -1.61 2.48
N GLN A 52 2.53 -1.71 1.74
CA GLN A 52 3.47 -2.81 1.85
C GLN A 52 4.82 -2.31 2.36
N GLU A 53 5.19 -2.69 3.58
CA GLU A 53 6.54 -2.53 4.11
C GLU A 53 7.49 -3.60 3.57
N LYS A 54 6.95 -4.82 3.37
CA LYS A 54 7.71 -5.98 2.89
C LYS A 54 7.25 -6.41 1.51
N ILE A 55 8.18 -6.90 0.69
CA ILE A 55 7.85 -7.41 -0.63
C ILE A 55 6.99 -8.67 -0.51
N HIS A 56 5.85 -8.65 -1.15
CA HIS A 56 4.96 -9.80 -1.20
C HIS A 56 4.94 -10.37 -2.61
N TYR A 57 5.64 -11.49 -2.81
CA TYR A 57 5.85 -12.11 -4.13
C TYR A 57 4.58 -12.62 -4.82
N ALA A 58 3.45 -12.70 -4.15
CA ALA A 58 2.16 -13.04 -4.76
C ALA A 58 1.25 -11.82 -4.97
N MET A 59 1.78 -10.60 -5.02
CA MET A 59 0.98 -9.38 -5.09
C MET A 59 0.11 -9.30 -6.35
N PRO A 60 0.59 -9.60 -7.57
CA PRO A 60 -0.26 -9.58 -8.75
C PRO A 60 -1.46 -10.54 -8.65
N LEU A 61 -1.26 -11.73 -8.07
CA LEU A 61 -2.34 -12.69 -7.86
C LEU A 61 -3.37 -12.18 -6.85
N ARG A 62 -2.92 -11.52 -5.78
CA ARG A 62 -3.80 -10.92 -4.76
C ARG A 62 -4.66 -9.81 -5.35
N HIS A 63 -4.07 -8.92 -6.14
CA HIS A 63 -4.80 -7.85 -6.81
C HIS A 63 -5.80 -8.41 -7.82
N MET A 64 -5.38 -9.38 -8.65
CA MET A 64 -6.28 -10.04 -9.61
C MET A 64 -7.50 -10.65 -8.92
N LEU A 65 -7.28 -11.37 -7.81
CA LEU A 65 -8.38 -11.97 -7.06
C LEU A 65 -9.35 -10.93 -6.52
N ALA A 66 -8.83 -9.86 -5.98
CA ALA A 66 -9.64 -8.81 -5.40
C ALA A 66 -10.42 -8.02 -6.46
N ASP A 67 -9.78 -7.68 -7.59
CA ASP A 67 -10.49 -7.06 -8.72
C ASP A 67 -11.61 -7.97 -9.25
N ALA A 68 -11.34 -9.27 -9.36
CA ALA A 68 -12.34 -10.25 -9.78
C ALA A 68 -13.54 -10.29 -8.83
N LEU A 69 -13.32 -10.17 -7.51
CA LEU A 69 -14.40 -10.11 -6.52
C LEU A 69 -15.22 -8.83 -6.63
N ILE A 70 -14.60 -7.70 -6.90
CA ILE A 70 -15.29 -6.43 -7.13
C ILE A 70 -16.14 -6.51 -8.39
N TYR A 71 -15.60 -7.03 -9.50
CA TYR A 71 -16.38 -7.26 -10.72
C TYR A 71 -17.53 -8.24 -10.50
N LEU A 72 -17.32 -9.31 -9.72
CA LEU A 72 -18.38 -10.27 -9.40
C LEU A 72 -19.50 -9.64 -8.57
N LYS A 73 -19.16 -8.79 -7.60
CA LYS A 73 -20.13 -8.04 -6.81
C LYS A 73 -21.00 -7.16 -7.72
N GLU A 74 -20.37 -6.36 -8.57
CA GLU A 74 -21.08 -5.47 -9.49
C GLU A 74 -21.95 -6.24 -10.48
N TYR A 75 -21.41 -7.34 -11.04
CA TYR A 75 -22.19 -8.24 -11.89
C TYR A 75 -23.47 -8.72 -11.18
N ASN A 76 -23.36 -9.19 -9.93
CA ASN A 76 -24.50 -9.67 -9.16
C ASN A 76 -25.54 -8.55 -8.88
N GLU A 77 -25.10 -7.34 -8.64
CA GLU A 77 -25.98 -6.17 -8.45
C GLU A 77 -26.76 -5.85 -9.72
N ILE A 78 -26.08 -5.82 -10.88
CA ILE A 78 -26.71 -5.61 -12.19
C ILE A 78 -27.71 -6.74 -12.49
N ALA A 79 -27.31 -7.99 -12.31
CA ALA A 79 -28.13 -9.16 -12.55
C ALA A 79 -29.40 -9.16 -11.68
N ALA A 80 -29.27 -8.81 -10.38
CA ALA A 80 -30.39 -8.69 -9.47
C ALA A 80 -31.38 -7.59 -9.89
N ARG A 81 -30.84 -6.42 -10.32
CA ARG A 81 -31.65 -5.31 -10.86
C ARG A 81 -32.41 -5.74 -12.10
N ASN A 82 -31.72 -6.30 -13.10
CA ASN A 82 -32.33 -6.73 -14.36
C ASN A 82 -33.42 -7.79 -14.13
N LYS A 83 -33.19 -8.74 -13.21
CA LYS A 83 -34.18 -9.76 -12.84
C LYS A 83 -35.40 -9.14 -12.17
N LYS A 84 -35.21 -8.18 -11.27
CA LYS A 84 -36.30 -7.47 -10.58
C LYS A 84 -37.17 -6.67 -11.56
N GLU A 85 -36.52 -6.01 -12.50
CA GLU A 85 -37.18 -5.15 -13.50
C GLU A 85 -37.78 -5.96 -14.66
N LYS A 86 -37.47 -7.26 -14.76
CA LYS A 86 -37.84 -8.14 -15.90
C LYS A 86 -37.46 -7.52 -17.24
N SER A 87 -36.30 -6.92 -17.33
CA SER A 87 -35.88 -6.00 -18.38
C SER A 87 -35.01 -6.64 -19.47
N TYR A 88 -35.07 -7.98 -19.62
CA TYR A 88 -34.37 -8.68 -20.69
C TYR A 88 -35.13 -8.63 -22.01
N ASN A 89 -34.43 -8.35 -23.10
CA ASN A 89 -34.97 -8.24 -24.44
C ASN A 89 -34.81 -9.56 -25.25
N THR A 90 -33.81 -10.38 -24.86
CA THR A 90 -33.45 -11.61 -25.57
C THR A 90 -33.25 -12.80 -24.61
N SER A 91 -33.22 -14.01 -25.15
CA SER A 91 -32.89 -15.23 -24.40
C SER A 91 -31.44 -15.20 -23.87
N ASP A 92 -30.53 -14.58 -24.64
CA ASP A 92 -29.11 -14.51 -24.28
C ASP A 92 -28.89 -13.56 -23.10
N GLU A 93 -29.62 -12.45 -23.06
CA GLU A 93 -29.62 -11.53 -21.90
C GLU A 93 -30.21 -12.23 -20.66
N PHE A 94 -31.27 -12.99 -20.82
CA PHE A 94 -31.87 -13.77 -19.74
C PHE A 94 -30.88 -14.82 -19.20
N LEU A 95 -30.19 -15.53 -20.09
CA LEU A 95 -29.21 -16.55 -19.72
C LEU A 95 -27.99 -15.95 -18.98
N SER A 96 -27.46 -14.83 -19.48
CA SER A 96 -26.31 -14.16 -18.89
C SER A 96 -26.65 -13.27 -17.69
N SER A 97 -27.94 -12.98 -17.49
CA SER A 97 -28.44 -12.00 -16.51
C SER A 97 -27.92 -10.56 -16.75
N LEU A 98 -27.31 -10.29 -17.89
CA LEU A 98 -26.83 -8.98 -18.34
C LEU A 98 -27.52 -8.58 -19.63
N LYS A 99 -27.84 -7.31 -19.79
CA LYS A 99 -28.24 -6.73 -21.07
C LYS A 99 -27.04 -6.46 -21.95
N LYS A 100 -27.24 -6.39 -23.23
CA LYS A 100 -26.16 -6.12 -24.20
C LYS A 100 -25.46 -4.76 -23.95
N GLU A 101 -26.17 -3.79 -23.41
CA GLU A 101 -25.69 -2.45 -23.06
C GLU A 101 -25.08 -2.35 -21.65
N ASP A 102 -25.33 -3.32 -20.77
CA ASP A 102 -24.73 -3.27 -19.44
C ASP A 102 -23.20 -3.28 -19.50
N ARG A 103 -22.56 -2.53 -18.64
CA ARG A 103 -21.11 -2.44 -18.53
C ARG A 103 -20.71 -2.44 -17.07
N LEU A 104 -19.57 -3.07 -16.78
CA LEU A 104 -18.90 -2.99 -15.49
C LEU A 104 -18.03 -1.73 -15.45
N HIS A 105 -17.83 -1.19 -14.25
CA HIS A 105 -16.92 -0.08 -14.05
C HIS A 105 -15.48 -0.61 -14.00
N PRO A 106 -14.51 0.11 -14.60
CA PRO A 106 -13.10 -0.25 -14.48
C PRO A 106 -12.63 -0.23 -13.02
N VAL A 107 -11.91 -1.27 -12.61
CA VAL A 107 -11.27 -1.35 -11.29
C VAL A 107 -9.80 -0.96 -11.43
N ILE A 108 -9.33 -0.06 -10.56
CA ILE A 108 -7.93 0.37 -10.50
C ILE A 108 -7.38 -0.02 -9.13
N SER A 109 -6.47 -0.99 -9.12
CA SER A 109 -5.76 -1.42 -7.93
C SER A 109 -4.37 -0.82 -7.89
N LEU A 110 -3.97 -0.28 -6.74
CA LEU A 110 -2.66 0.34 -6.51
C LEU A 110 -1.95 -0.39 -5.38
N CYS A 111 -0.69 -0.76 -5.59
CA CYS A 111 0.21 -1.19 -4.53
C CYS A 111 1.16 -0.04 -4.20
N ILE A 112 1.10 0.48 -2.98
CA ILE A 112 2.04 1.48 -2.49
C ILE A 112 3.08 0.75 -1.65
N TYR A 113 4.28 0.65 -2.19
CA TYR A 113 5.41 0.04 -1.52
C TYR A 113 6.30 1.11 -0.89
N TYR A 114 6.46 1.03 0.42
CA TYR A 114 7.28 1.95 1.21
C TYR A 114 8.41 1.25 1.97
N GLY A 115 8.75 0.02 1.59
CA GLY A 115 9.87 -0.70 2.20
C GLY A 115 11.22 -0.07 1.87
N GLU A 116 12.22 -0.38 2.70
CA GLU A 116 13.59 0.14 2.55
C GLU A 116 14.33 -0.44 1.35
N LYS A 117 13.98 -1.65 0.91
CA LYS A 117 14.62 -2.32 -0.23
C LYS A 117 13.93 -1.96 -1.52
N ASP A 118 14.64 -2.02 -2.62
CA ASP A 118 14.03 -1.94 -3.94
C ASP A 118 13.07 -3.11 -4.15
N TRP A 119 11.99 -2.87 -4.90
CA TRP A 119 11.06 -3.92 -5.24
C TRP A 119 11.72 -4.93 -6.19
N ASP A 120 11.83 -6.18 -5.75
CA ASP A 120 12.35 -7.32 -6.53
C ASP A 120 11.26 -8.39 -6.78
N GLY A 121 10.01 -8.10 -6.43
CA GLY A 121 8.88 -8.98 -6.65
C GLY A 121 8.32 -8.90 -8.09
N PRO A 122 7.35 -9.76 -8.43
CA PRO A 122 6.71 -9.75 -9.73
C PRO A 122 5.90 -8.46 -9.95
N PHE A 123 5.88 -7.98 -11.19
CA PHE A 123 5.08 -6.83 -11.62
C PHE A 123 3.76 -7.25 -12.26
N ASP A 124 3.70 -8.48 -12.73
CA ASP A 124 2.51 -9.04 -13.34
C ASP A 124 2.40 -10.57 -13.11
N LEU A 125 1.28 -11.14 -13.53
CA LEU A 125 1.00 -12.54 -13.30
C LEU A 125 1.93 -13.47 -14.09
N LEU A 126 2.41 -13.04 -15.27
CA LEU A 126 3.35 -13.84 -16.08
C LEU A 126 4.71 -13.97 -15.39
N ASP A 127 5.14 -12.97 -14.63
CA ASP A 127 6.38 -13.03 -13.82
C ASP A 127 6.33 -14.15 -12.77
N MET A 128 5.11 -14.58 -12.40
CA MET A 128 4.88 -15.64 -11.42
C MET A 128 4.73 -17.03 -12.05
N MET A 129 4.81 -17.15 -13.39
CA MET A 129 4.53 -18.37 -14.11
C MET A 129 5.79 -18.90 -14.84
N ILE A 130 5.85 -20.21 -14.95
CA ILE A 130 6.82 -20.88 -15.85
C ILE A 130 6.16 -21.07 -17.21
N VAL A 131 6.40 -20.14 -18.12
CA VAL A 131 5.78 -20.13 -19.45
C VAL A 131 6.85 -20.06 -20.54
N PRO A 132 6.86 -20.99 -21.49
CA PRO A 132 7.68 -20.86 -22.68
C PRO A 132 7.35 -19.59 -23.48
N ASP A 133 8.35 -18.91 -24.02
CA ASP A 133 8.16 -17.61 -24.69
C ASP A 133 7.15 -17.65 -25.84
N ASN A 134 7.13 -18.75 -26.56
CA ASN A 134 6.18 -18.96 -27.67
C ASN A 134 4.72 -19.18 -27.24
N LEU A 135 4.44 -19.29 -25.95
CA LEU A 135 3.07 -19.43 -25.40
C LEU A 135 2.58 -18.20 -24.64
N LYS A 136 3.47 -17.24 -24.35
CA LYS A 136 3.10 -16.03 -23.58
C LYS A 136 1.95 -15.23 -24.22
N PHE A 137 1.85 -15.23 -25.54
CA PHE A 137 0.84 -14.45 -26.26
C PHE A 137 -0.60 -14.98 -26.11
N ILE A 138 -0.79 -16.25 -25.69
CA ILE A 138 -2.11 -16.83 -25.48
C ILE A 138 -2.55 -16.84 -24.01
N ILE A 139 -1.65 -16.45 -23.10
CA ILE A 139 -1.93 -16.40 -21.67
C ILE A 139 -2.37 -15.00 -21.30
N SER A 140 -3.55 -14.90 -20.68
CA SER A 140 -4.02 -13.63 -20.15
C SER A 140 -3.11 -13.19 -19.00
N ASN A 141 -2.56 -11.99 -19.13
CA ASN A 141 -1.71 -11.38 -18.11
C ASN A 141 -2.52 -10.40 -17.26
N TYR A 142 -2.16 -10.29 -16.00
CA TYR A 142 -2.71 -9.28 -15.08
C TYR A 142 -1.54 -8.44 -14.55
N LYS A 143 -1.54 -7.14 -14.87
CA LYS A 143 -0.51 -6.19 -14.45
C LYS A 143 -0.91 -5.51 -13.15
N MET A 144 0.05 -5.39 -12.24
CA MET A 144 -0.08 -4.63 -11.03
C MET A 144 0.37 -3.17 -11.24
N ASN A 145 -0.33 -2.22 -10.62
CA ASN A 145 0.12 -0.83 -10.57
C ASN A 145 0.92 -0.64 -9.27
N LEU A 146 2.25 -0.60 -9.38
CA LEU A 146 3.16 -0.41 -8.25
C LEU A 146 3.61 1.05 -8.17
N ILE A 147 3.54 1.60 -6.97
CA ILE A 147 4.13 2.89 -6.62
C ILE A 147 5.18 2.63 -5.53
N GLU A 148 6.45 2.76 -5.89
CA GLU A 148 7.55 2.75 -4.92
C GLU A 148 7.72 4.16 -4.36
N VAL A 149 7.46 4.37 -3.06
CA VAL A 149 7.53 5.71 -2.44
C VAL A 149 8.92 6.32 -2.59
N ARG A 150 9.99 5.52 -2.47
CA ARG A 150 11.38 5.97 -2.64
C ARG A 150 11.70 6.50 -4.04
N LYS A 151 10.97 6.05 -5.06
CA LYS A 151 11.17 6.41 -6.47
C LYS A 151 10.02 7.26 -7.02
N SER A 152 9.34 7.99 -6.14
CA SER A 152 8.13 8.75 -6.47
C SER A 152 8.39 10.24 -6.80
N GLU A 153 9.60 10.60 -7.25
CA GLU A 153 9.97 11.99 -7.53
C GLU A 153 9.07 12.66 -8.57
N ASN A 154 8.58 11.88 -9.51
CA ASN A 154 7.74 12.36 -10.62
C ASN A 154 6.24 12.37 -10.29
N LEU A 155 5.86 11.91 -9.09
CA LEU A 155 4.47 11.93 -8.65
C LEU A 155 4.17 13.28 -7.98
N LEU A 156 3.10 13.91 -8.44
CA LEU A 156 2.57 15.14 -7.86
C LEU A 156 1.16 14.86 -7.35
N PHE A 157 0.93 15.19 -6.09
CA PHE A 157 -0.37 15.03 -5.46
C PHE A 157 -1.00 16.40 -5.25
N GLU A 158 -2.29 16.54 -5.56
CA GLU A 158 -3.01 17.79 -5.27
C GLU A 158 -3.36 17.94 -3.79
N ASN A 159 -3.44 16.84 -3.07
CA ASN A 159 -3.61 16.87 -1.63
C ASN A 159 -2.23 17.12 -1.00
N GLU A 160 -2.10 18.27 -0.30
CA GLU A 160 -0.85 18.70 0.32
C GLU A 160 -0.34 17.68 1.35
N ASP A 161 -1.21 17.09 2.16
CA ASP A 161 -0.79 16.12 3.19
C ASP A 161 -0.20 14.86 2.57
N ILE A 162 -0.81 14.35 1.49
CA ILE A 162 -0.27 13.19 0.76
C ILE A 162 1.08 13.55 0.14
N ASP A 163 1.19 14.70 -0.50
CA ASP A 163 2.43 15.19 -1.13
C ASP A 163 3.55 15.33 -0.10
N ILE A 164 3.24 15.88 1.07
CA ILE A 164 4.17 16.01 2.21
C ILE A 164 4.60 14.63 2.71
N VAL A 165 3.66 13.70 2.94
CA VAL A 165 3.98 12.34 3.40
C VAL A 165 4.95 11.66 2.43
N PHE A 166 4.66 11.67 1.12
CA PHE A 166 5.53 11.05 0.12
C PHE A 166 6.92 11.70 0.08
N LYS A 167 7.00 13.02 0.13
CA LYS A 167 8.26 13.76 0.13
C LYS A 167 9.08 13.46 1.39
N MET A 168 8.45 13.48 2.57
CA MET A 168 9.12 13.21 3.84
C MET A 168 9.65 11.77 3.90
N VAL A 169 8.80 10.78 3.59
CA VAL A 169 9.20 9.37 3.60
C VAL A 169 10.34 9.11 2.60
N ARG A 170 10.26 9.68 1.40
CA ARG A 170 11.32 9.57 0.40
C ARG A 170 12.64 10.19 0.89
N SER A 171 12.62 11.38 1.48
CA SER A 171 13.83 12.01 2.02
C SER A 171 14.46 11.18 3.13
N ILE A 172 13.65 10.59 4.01
CA ILE A 172 14.12 9.73 5.09
C ILE A 172 14.78 8.46 4.51
N TYR A 173 14.13 7.77 3.59
CA TYR A 173 14.65 6.52 3.02
C TYR A 173 15.86 6.71 2.08
N ASN A 174 16.03 7.91 1.55
CA ASN A 174 17.20 8.25 0.73
C ASN A 174 18.32 8.93 1.55
N ASP A 175 18.21 8.95 2.88
CA ASP A 175 19.16 9.60 3.80
C ASP A 175 19.39 11.09 3.50
N ASP A 176 18.44 11.75 2.80
CA ASP A 176 18.50 13.17 2.48
C ASP A 176 17.98 14.05 3.64
N TYR A 177 18.62 13.91 4.79
CA TYR A 177 18.26 14.70 5.98
C TYR A 177 18.50 16.18 5.81
N ASN A 178 19.50 16.58 5.02
CA ASN A 178 19.79 17.98 4.72
C ASN A 178 18.70 18.62 3.86
N GLY A 179 18.25 17.93 2.83
CA GLY A 179 17.13 18.36 1.98
C GLY A 179 15.84 18.44 2.80
N PHE A 180 15.57 17.43 3.63
CA PHE A 180 14.44 17.40 4.54
C PHE A 180 14.43 18.61 5.49
N TYR A 181 15.55 18.86 6.19
CA TYR A 181 15.67 19.98 7.11
C TYR A 181 15.47 21.33 6.42
N LYS A 182 16.07 21.54 5.24
CA LYS A 182 15.89 22.78 4.48
C LYS A 182 14.44 23.01 4.06
N ALA A 183 13.73 21.92 3.71
CA ALA A 183 12.34 22.01 3.26
C ALA A 183 11.36 22.26 4.42
N TYR A 184 11.60 21.70 5.60
CA TYR A 184 10.59 21.60 6.67
C TYR A 184 10.96 22.25 8.00
N LYS A 185 12.17 22.89 8.15
CA LYS A 185 12.64 23.46 9.43
C LYS A 185 11.70 24.50 10.04
N ASP A 186 11.03 25.28 9.19
CA ASP A 186 10.13 26.37 9.59
C ASP A 186 8.64 25.99 9.37
N GLN A 187 8.36 24.70 9.12
CA GLN A 187 7.03 24.20 8.87
C GLN A 187 6.59 23.22 9.95
N SER A 188 5.32 23.32 10.30
CA SER A 188 4.65 22.34 11.12
C SER A 188 3.58 21.66 10.27
N VAL A 189 3.44 20.35 10.42
CA VAL A 189 2.45 19.54 9.70
C VAL A 189 1.36 19.07 10.66
N SER A 190 0.25 18.60 10.13
CA SER A 190 -0.82 18.04 10.94
C SER A 190 -0.34 16.80 11.71
N VAL A 191 -1.02 16.50 12.80
CA VAL A 191 -0.74 15.30 13.61
C VAL A 191 -0.90 14.03 12.77
N GLU A 192 -1.89 14.00 11.90
CA GLU A 192 -2.18 12.87 11.00
C GLU A 192 -1.01 12.60 10.04
N VAL A 193 -0.42 13.65 9.47
CA VAL A 193 0.81 13.54 8.64
C VAL A 193 1.96 12.97 9.48
N GLY A 194 2.18 13.49 10.68
CA GLY A 194 3.21 13.00 11.59
C GLY A 194 3.02 11.53 11.97
N LEU A 195 1.79 11.12 12.32
CA LEU A 195 1.46 9.72 12.61
C LEU A 195 1.68 8.81 11.40
N THR A 196 1.27 9.27 10.21
CA THR A 196 1.43 8.52 8.97
C THR A 196 2.90 8.32 8.63
N VAL A 197 3.70 9.38 8.63
CA VAL A 197 5.16 9.29 8.38
C VAL A 197 5.82 8.39 9.42
N GLY A 198 5.56 8.59 10.72
CA GLY A 198 6.11 7.78 11.79
C GLY A 198 5.77 6.29 11.67
N SER A 199 4.54 5.98 11.24
CA SER A 199 4.10 4.59 11.01
C SER A 199 4.81 3.96 9.81
N ILE A 200 4.96 4.69 8.71
CA ILE A 200 5.63 4.20 7.50
C ILE A 200 7.11 3.93 7.77
N VAL A 201 7.81 4.86 8.43
CA VAL A 201 9.25 4.70 8.75
C VAL A 201 9.50 3.92 10.04
N ASN A 202 8.45 3.34 10.62
CA ASN A 202 8.50 2.56 11.86
C ASN A 202 9.21 3.28 13.02
N SER A 203 8.97 4.59 13.18
CA SER A 203 9.59 5.43 14.19
C SER A 203 8.65 5.72 15.36
N GLN A 204 8.86 5.03 16.48
CA GLN A 204 8.09 5.29 17.70
C GLN A 204 8.31 6.71 18.23
N ALA A 205 9.49 7.30 18.01
CA ALA A 205 9.81 8.66 18.43
C ALA A 205 8.91 9.69 17.73
N ILE A 206 8.75 9.56 16.40
CA ILE A 206 7.88 10.44 15.60
C ILE A 206 6.41 10.24 16.02
N ILE A 207 5.96 8.98 16.18
CA ILE A 207 4.60 8.66 16.62
C ILE A 207 4.30 9.28 17.99
N ASN A 208 5.18 9.08 18.97
CA ASN A 208 4.98 9.61 20.33
C ASN A 208 4.93 11.15 20.34
N GLN A 209 5.74 11.80 19.52
CA GLN A 209 5.70 13.26 19.42
C GLN A 209 4.40 13.73 18.77
N ALA A 210 3.92 13.06 17.73
CA ALA A 210 2.63 13.38 17.10
C ALA A 210 1.48 13.22 18.10
N LEU A 211 1.43 12.11 18.85
CA LEU A 211 0.42 11.88 19.89
C LEU A 211 0.48 12.87 21.04
N SER A 212 1.67 13.40 21.38
CA SER A 212 1.77 14.47 22.41
C SER A 212 1.18 15.77 21.90
N MET A 213 1.46 16.14 20.66
CA MET A 213 0.91 17.35 20.02
C MET A 213 -0.60 17.27 19.82
N GLU A 214 -1.15 16.08 19.54
CA GLU A 214 -2.60 15.86 19.47
C GLU A 214 -3.29 16.30 20.77
N LYS A 215 -2.74 15.93 21.92
CA LYS A 215 -3.29 16.31 23.24
C LYS A 215 -3.21 17.80 23.53
N GLU A 216 -2.23 18.47 22.93
CA GLU A 216 -2.03 19.92 23.09
C GLU A 216 -2.80 20.74 22.04
N GLY A 217 -3.46 20.08 21.07
CA GLY A 217 -4.19 20.71 19.98
C GLY A 217 -3.29 21.44 18.98
N GLY A 218 -2.03 21.03 18.88
CA GLY A 218 -1.01 21.64 18.04
C GLY A 218 -0.65 20.84 16.80
N ASN A 219 0.27 21.41 16.01
CA ASN A 219 0.90 20.74 14.88
C ASN A 219 2.28 20.21 15.29
N ILE A 220 2.80 19.24 14.54
CA ILE A 220 4.10 18.63 14.79
C ILE A 220 5.20 19.31 13.97
N ASN A 221 6.34 19.63 14.62
CA ASN A 221 7.58 19.99 13.95
C ASN A 221 8.33 18.69 13.56
N MET A 222 8.28 18.34 12.28
CA MET A 222 8.87 17.10 11.77
C MET A 222 10.40 17.08 11.83
N CYS A 223 11.07 18.24 11.79
CA CYS A 223 12.54 18.29 11.93
C CYS A 223 12.97 17.91 13.34
N GLU A 224 12.25 18.38 14.37
CA GLU A 224 12.52 17.97 15.75
C GLU A 224 12.22 16.50 15.98
N ALA A 225 11.11 16.00 15.41
CA ALA A 225 10.72 14.60 15.49
C ALA A 225 11.76 13.68 14.82
N LEU A 226 12.23 14.06 13.64
CA LEU A 226 13.28 13.35 12.91
C LEU A 226 14.61 13.35 13.67
N GLN A 227 15.00 14.49 14.24
CA GLN A 227 16.24 14.58 15.02
C GLN A 227 16.21 13.66 16.25
N ARG A 228 15.10 13.62 16.97
CA ARG A 228 14.92 12.70 18.11
C ARG A 228 15.03 11.24 17.68
N TRP A 229 14.40 10.88 16.55
CA TRP A 229 14.50 9.54 16.00
C TRP A 229 15.94 9.17 15.63
N LEU A 230 16.67 10.04 14.92
CA LEU A 230 18.07 9.82 14.59
C LEU A 230 18.95 9.64 15.84
N ASP A 231 18.71 10.45 16.88
CA ASP A 231 19.44 10.34 18.15
C ASP A 231 19.14 8.99 18.86
N GLU A 232 17.91 8.49 18.76
CA GLU A 232 17.52 7.17 19.29
C GLU A 232 18.18 6.04 18.50
N GLU A 233 18.19 6.09 17.16
CA GLU A 233 18.83 5.08 16.32
C GLU A 233 20.35 5.02 16.54
N VAL A 234 21.02 6.16 16.69
CA VAL A 234 22.44 6.21 17.07
C VAL A 234 22.68 5.57 18.43
N LYS A 235 21.79 5.79 19.41
CA LYS A 235 21.89 5.15 20.74
C LYS A 235 21.68 3.64 20.64
N LYS A 236 20.69 3.16 19.88
CA LYS A 236 20.45 1.73 19.66
C LYS A 236 21.65 1.07 19.00
N GLY A 237 22.16 1.62 17.91
CA GLY A 237 23.34 1.09 17.22
C GLY A 237 24.59 1.01 18.11
N LYS A 238 24.80 2.01 18.99
CA LYS A 238 25.88 1.93 19.99
C LYS A 238 25.68 0.82 21.01
N ILE A 239 24.45 0.56 21.44
CA ILE A 239 24.13 -0.52 22.38
C ILE A 239 24.31 -1.89 21.71
N GLU A 240 23.79 -2.06 20.50
CA GLU A 240 23.89 -3.30 19.72
C GLU A 240 25.35 -3.63 19.41
N GLY A 241 26.12 -2.69 18.88
CA GLY A 241 27.56 -2.89 18.64
C GLY A 241 28.38 -3.20 19.91
N LYS A 242 27.96 -2.67 21.08
CA LYS A 242 28.59 -3.03 22.35
C LYS A 242 28.24 -4.43 22.81
N VAL A 243 27.03 -4.91 22.53
CA VAL A 243 26.59 -6.26 22.85
C VAL A 243 27.28 -7.28 21.93
N GLU A 244 27.30 -7.00 20.61
CA GLU A 244 27.99 -7.84 19.63
C GLU A 244 29.49 -7.92 19.90
N GLY A 245 30.17 -6.81 20.11
CA GLY A 245 31.59 -6.81 20.42
C GLY A 245 31.93 -7.54 21.75
N LYS A 246 31.01 -7.52 22.74
CA LYS A 246 31.19 -8.33 23.96
C LYS A 246 30.99 -9.83 23.69
N ALA A 247 30.06 -10.20 22.82
CA ALA A 247 29.83 -11.59 22.44
C ALA A 247 31.01 -12.14 21.65
N GLU A 248 31.48 -11.40 20.65
CA GLU A 248 32.67 -11.75 19.85
C GLU A 248 33.94 -11.87 20.73
N GLY A 249 34.19 -10.91 21.60
CA GLY A 249 35.32 -10.95 22.53
C GLY A 249 35.28 -12.13 23.50
N LYS A 250 34.08 -12.59 23.93
CA LYS A 250 33.94 -13.82 24.71
C LYS A 250 34.27 -15.08 23.91
N ILE A 251 33.81 -15.13 22.64
CA ILE A 251 34.09 -16.26 21.75
C ILE A 251 35.58 -16.34 21.45
N GLU A 252 36.23 -15.22 21.10
CA GLU A 252 37.68 -15.18 20.86
C GLU A 252 38.48 -15.56 22.14
N GLY A 253 38.08 -15.04 23.28
CA GLY A 253 38.70 -15.40 24.57
C GLY A 253 38.59 -16.89 24.86
N THR A 254 37.46 -17.51 24.56
CA THR A 254 37.25 -18.96 24.70
C THR A 254 38.14 -19.74 23.72
N ILE A 255 38.15 -19.37 22.44
CA ILE A 255 39.00 -20.02 21.41
C ILE A 255 40.48 -19.92 21.78
N ASN A 256 40.93 -18.74 22.22
CA ASN A 256 42.34 -18.56 22.65
C ASN A 256 42.71 -19.36 23.89
N THR A 257 41.76 -19.63 24.77
CA THR A 257 41.95 -20.49 25.94
C THR A 257 42.14 -21.96 25.51
N TYR A 258 41.33 -22.44 24.56
CA TYR A 258 41.44 -23.81 24.02
C TYR A 258 42.70 -24.03 23.14
N ARG A 259 43.26 -22.99 22.53
CA ARG A 259 44.51 -23.06 21.74
C ARG A 259 45.78 -23.12 22.61
N ARG A 260 45.67 -22.86 23.91
CA ARG A 260 46.80 -22.92 24.86
C ARG A 260 46.96 -24.25 25.59
N PHE A 261 46.06 -25.17 25.36
CA PHE A 261 46.13 -26.57 25.78
C PHE A 261 46.31 -27.50 24.57
#